data_2a6a6e38f4fc5a086cb216fdffd92f91
#
_entry.id   2a6a6e38f4fc5a086cb216fdffd92f91
#
_cell.length_a   1.000
_cell.length_b   1.000
_cell.length_c   1.000
_cell.angle_alpha   90.00
_cell.angle_beta   90.00
_cell.angle_gamma   90.00
#
_symmetry.space_group_name_H-M   'P 1'
#
loop_
_entity.id
_entity.type
_entity.pdbx_description
1 polymer ?
#
loop_
_entity_poly.entity_id
_entity_poly.type
_entity_poly.pdbx_seq_one_letter_code
_entity_poly.pdbx_strand_id
1 'polypeptide(L)'
;MRLRNCAMMALAVAGAMMLTACGGGSGTAASQAAGGKGGASASEQTFNLKLSHGLAEDHAVHIQMTAWAEAVKEKSNGTINIQILPNGQLGSEADNVSSIQAGALDMAKVSASTLGNFNEAWNALSVPYVFNDKDHYYKVMDGEIAGELYNITEGDGFIGLTWLDSGSRSFYTANTPIRVPADLKGLKIRTMDSQIAIDMMNALGGSATVMSYSEIYTGLQQGVIDGAENNITALRDHSDVTKYYCYDEHTRIPDVIVISTKVWNQMSDSQKNIMKETAAAATDEYKTRWADFENEVKTAAEGNGITFVEDVDTAAFQEACQSIYDGLKTSNAEIGRAHV
;
A
#
# COMPACT_ATOMS: atom_id res chain seq x y z
N MET A 1 33.30 -35.59 27.48
CA MET A 1 34.75 -36.00 27.40
C MET A 1 35.42 -35.15 26.33
N ARG A 2 36.42 -34.36 26.78
CA ARG A 2 37.43 -33.55 26.04
C ARG A 2 37.00 -32.30 25.29
N LEU A 3 37.22 -31.18 26.01
CA LEU A 3 37.61 -29.83 25.58
C LEU A 3 38.89 -29.86 24.70
N ARG A 4 38.99 -28.94 23.74
CA ARG A 4 40.32 -28.35 23.41
C ARG A 4 40.16 -26.93 22.89
N ASN A 5 40.72 -26.01 23.67
CA ASN A 5 40.99 -24.60 23.37
C ASN A 5 42.10 -24.47 22.31
N CYS A 6 42.11 -23.35 21.58
CA CYS A 6 43.28 -22.58 21.09
C CYS A 6 42.73 -21.21 20.69
N ALA A 7 42.93 -20.16 21.40
CA ALA A 7 44.12 -19.34 21.67
C ALA A 7 44.39 -18.26 20.60
N MET A 8 44.30 -17.04 21.10
CA MET A 8 44.63 -15.69 20.61
C MET A 8 45.85 -15.58 19.68
N MET A 9 45.79 -14.62 18.75
CA MET A 9 46.96 -13.81 18.42
C MET A 9 46.55 -12.37 18.08
N ALA A 10 46.93 -11.44 18.94
CA ALA A 10 46.95 -10.01 18.75
C ALA A 10 48.27 -9.58 18.10
N LEU A 11 48.22 -8.69 17.11
CA LEU A 11 49.41 -7.97 16.66
C LEU A 11 49.10 -6.46 16.59
N ALA A 12 49.68 -5.72 17.50
CA ALA A 12 49.78 -4.26 17.48
C ALA A 12 51.05 -3.87 16.74
N VAL A 13 50.96 -2.90 15.84
CA VAL A 13 52.13 -2.15 15.34
C VAL A 13 51.81 -0.67 15.43
N ALA A 14 52.60 0.02 16.26
CA ALA A 14 52.61 1.46 16.45
C ALA A 14 53.83 2.07 15.71
N GLY A 15 53.74 3.35 15.40
CA GLY A 15 54.89 4.22 15.03
C GLY A 15 54.72 4.84 13.64
N ALA A 16 55.00 6.10 13.35
CA ALA A 16 55.64 7.16 14.11
C ALA A 16 55.31 8.52 13.48
N MET A 17 55.31 9.56 14.29
CA MET A 17 55.25 10.99 13.92
C MET A 17 56.51 11.42 13.16
N MET A 18 56.40 12.35 12.21
CA MET A 18 57.42 13.35 11.95
C MET A 18 56.80 14.73 11.74
N LEU A 19 57.08 15.60 12.67
CA LEU A 19 57.01 17.06 12.55
C LEU A 19 58.27 17.55 11.79
N THR A 20 58.09 18.49 10.89
CA THR A 20 59.11 19.47 10.56
C THR A 20 58.51 20.85 10.44
N ALA A 21 59.05 21.75 11.24
CA ALA A 21 58.69 23.15 11.33
C ALA A 21 59.72 24.04 10.59
N CYS A 22 59.30 25.25 10.36
CA CYS A 22 60.08 26.51 10.20
C CYS A 22 60.52 26.97 8.82
N GLY A 23 60.11 28.22 8.56
CA GLY A 23 60.77 29.14 7.65
C GLY A 23 59.92 30.35 7.30
N GLY A 24 60.11 31.48 7.99
CA GLY A 24 59.37 32.72 7.86
C GLY A 24 59.78 33.59 6.66
N GLY A 25 58.97 34.60 6.38
CA GLY A 25 59.23 35.68 5.41
C GLY A 25 58.07 36.64 5.32
N SER A 26 58.24 37.83 5.88
CA SER A 26 57.35 38.97 5.82
C SER A 26 57.21 39.58 4.41
N GLY A 27 56.03 40.01 4.01
CA GLY A 27 55.82 40.83 2.82
C GLY A 27 54.37 41.29 2.69
N THR A 28 54.11 42.52 3.09
CA THR A 28 52.89 43.31 2.92
C THR A 28 52.58 43.60 1.45
N ALA A 29 51.34 43.36 1.00
CA ALA A 29 50.64 44.24 0.07
C ALA A 29 49.13 43.89 -0.01
N ALA A 30 48.30 44.87 0.27
CA ALA A 30 46.85 44.82 0.13
C ALA A 30 46.46 44.82 -1.34
N SER A 31 45.49 43.95 -1.70
CA SER A 31 44.64 44.21 -2.86
C SER A 31 43.25 43.60 -2.59
N GLN A 32 42.27 44.48 -2.56
CA GLN A 32 40.87 44.14 -2.52
C GLN A 32 40.49 43.38 -3.81
N ALA A 33 39.93 42.22 -3.68
CA ALA A 33 39.15 41.58 -4.75
C ALA A 33 37.83 41.07 -4.17
N ALA A 34 36.78 41.48 -4.80
CA ALA A 34 35.37 41.27 -4.49
C ALA A 34 35.05 39.80 -4.19
N GLY A 35 34.39 39.59 -3.05
CA GLY A 35 33.89 38.29 -2.64
C GLY A 35 32.70 37.87 -3.54
N GLY A 36 32.97 37.01 -4.48
CA GLY A 36 31.93 36.15 -5.04
C GLY A 36 31.59 35.10 -3.99
N LYS A 37 30.47 35.29 -3.28
CA LYS A 37 29.84 34.18 -2.55
C LYS A 37 29.31 33.20 -3.58
N GLY A 38 30.15 32.33 -4.09
CA GLY A 38 29.72 31.07 -4.65
C GLY A 38 29.20 30.22 -3.49
N GLY A 39 27.90 30.27 -3.25
CA GLY A 39 27.26 29.28 -2.39
C GLY A 39 27.53 27.91 -3.02
N ALA A 40 28.42 27.16 -2.41
CA ALA A 40 28.48 25.72 -2.68
C ALA A 40 27.08 25.19 -2.33
N SER A 41 26.27 24.87 -3.33
CA SER A 41 25.06 24.10 -3.17
C SER A 41 25.51 22.81 -2.51
N ALA A 42 25.20 22.65 -1.22
CA ALA A 42 25.44 21.38 -0.55
C ALA A 42 24.74 20.32 -1.41
N SER A 43 25.48 19.31 -1.87
CA SER A 43 24.88 18.23 -2.64
C SER A 43 23.76 17.64 -1.81
N GLU A 44 22.54 17.61 -2.37
CA GLU A 44 21.39 17.06 -1.70
C GLU A 44 21.65 15.58 -1.38
N GLN A 45 21.20 15.09 -0.21
CA GLN A 45 21.39 13.70 0.21
C GLN A 45 20.69 12.77 -0.80
N THR A 46 21.35 11.67 -1.17
CA THR A 46 20.77 10.67 -2.06
C THR A 46 20.06 9.59 -1.27
N PHE A 47 18.84 9.26 -1.69
CA PHE A 47 18.01 8.18 -1.14
C PHE A 47 17.88 7.04 -2.15
N ASN A 48 18.15 5.81 -1.71
CA ASN A 48 17.86 4.59 -2.45
C ASN A 48 16.83 3.80 -1.65
N LEU A 49 15.56 3.95 -2.05
CA LEU A 49 14.40 3.45 -1.32
C LEU A 49 13.93 2.12 -1.89
N LYS A 50 13.37 1.27 -1.04
CA LYS A 50 12.70 0.02 -1.42
C LYS A 50 11.21 0.16 -1.18
N LEU A 51 10.41 -0.11 -2.22
CA LEU A 51 8.95 -0.16 -2.17
C LEU A 51 8.47 -1.58 -2.44
N SER A 52 7.80 -2.20 -1.46
CA SER A 52 7.26 -3.56 -1.56
C SER A 52 5.76 -3.58 -1.86
N HIS A 53 5.32 -4.59 -2.61
CA HIS A 53 3.90 -4.91 -2.83
C HIS A 53 3.67 -6.39 -3.18
N GLY A 54 2.41 -6.85 -3.05
CA GLY A 54 2.03 -8.26 -3.24
C GLY A 54 1.66 -8.66 -4.67
N LEU A 55 1.60 -7.71 -5.62
CA LEU A 55 1.06 -7.94 -6.96
C LEU A 55 2.16 -8.33 -7.96
N ALA A 56 1.76 -8.97 -9.07
CA ALA A 56 2.68 -9.36 -10.13
C ALA A 56 3.20 -8.16 -10.94
N GLU A 57 4.31 -8.36 -11.67
CA GLU A 57 4.99 -7.28 -12.43
C GLU A 57 4.18 -6.76 -13.63
N ASP A 58 3.29 -7.55 -14.18
CA ASP A 58 2.38 -7.18 -15.28
C ASP A 58 1.03 -6.61 -14.80
N HIS A 59 0.83 -6.46 -13.47
CA HIS A 59 -0.35 -5.83 -12.91
C HIS A 59 -0.28 -4.29 -13.06
N ALA A 60 -1.42 -3.64 -13.35
CA ALA A 60 -1.50 -2.19 -13.58
C ALA A 60 -0.89 -1.36 -12.45
N VAL A 61 -1.03 -1.79 -11.19
CA VAL A 61 -0.41 -1.16 -10.01
C VAL A 61 1.11 -1.18 -10.11
N HIS A 62 1.73 -2.33 -10.43
CA HIS A 62 3.18 -2.42 -10.57
C HIS A 62 3.70 -1.53 -11.69
N ILE A 63 3.02 -1.56 -12.84
CA ILE A 63 3.38 -0.74 -14.00
C ILE A 63 3.34 0.75 -13.63
N GLN A 64 2.29 1.19 -12.91
CA GLN A 64 2.17 2.58 -12.48
C GLN A 64 3.22 2.98 -11.45
N MET A 65 3.51 2.14 -10.46
CA MET A 65 4.55 2.42 -9.47
C MET A 65 5.94 2.47 -10.09
N THR A 66 6.20 1.64 -11.09
CA THR A 66 7.47 1.67 -11.85
C THR A 66 7.61 2.97 -12.63
N ALA A 67 6.55 3.40 -13.33
CA ALA A 67 6.53 4.68 -14.04
C ALA A 67 6.71 5.87 -13.07
N TRP A 68 6.06 5.82 -11.92
CA TRP A 68 6.24 6.83 -10.88
C TRP A 68 7.68 6.86 -10.33
N ALA A 69 8.29 5.70 -10.06
CA ALA A 69 9.67 5.62 -9.59
C ALA A 69 10.66 6.28 -10.58
N GLU A 70 10.46 6.09 -11.89
CA GLU A 70 11.27 6.75 -12.91
C GLU A 70 11.02 8.26 -12.96
N ALA A 71 9.77 8.72 -12.83
CA ALA A 71 9.43 10.14 -12.76
C ALA A 71 10.07 10.83 -11.54
N VAL A 72 10.06 10.17 -10.37
CA VAL A 72 10.75 10.64 -9.15
C VAL A 72 12.25 10.78 -9.40
N LYS A 73 12.87 9.76 -9.99
CA LYS A 73 14.31 9.76 -10.29
C LYS A 73 14.68 10.88 -11.25
N GLU A 74 13.91 11.07 -12.32
CA GLU A 74 14.12 12.14 -13.30
C GLU A 74 14.00 13.51 -12.64
N LYS A 75 12.87 13.81 -11.97
CA LYS A 75 12.64 15.10 -11.32
C LYS A 75 13.60 15.42 -10.19
N SER A 76 14.10 14.40 -9.47
CA SER A 76 15.07 14.57 -8.40
C SER A 76 16.52 14.62 -8.91
N ASN A 77 16.76 14.59 -10.24
CA ASN A 77 18.10 14.43 -10.83
C ASN A 77 18.89 13.25 -10.21
N GLY A 78 18.19 12.14 -9.89
CA GLY A 78 18.77 10.93 -9.34
C GLY A 78 19.09 10.99 -7.84
N THR A 79 18.68 12.04 -7.12
CA THR A 79 18.84 12.08 -5.65
C THR A 79 17.82 11.22 -4.92
N ILE A 80 16.72 10.79 -5.59
CA ILE A 80 15.77 9.80 -5.07
C ILE A 80 15.63 8.68 -6.10
N ASN A 81 15.94 7.46 -5.67
CA ASN A 81 15.80 6.24 -6.46
C ASN A 81 14.90 5.26 -5.72
N ILE A 82 13.87 4.72 -6.37
CA ILE A 82 12.92 3.78 -5.77
C ILE A 82 13.04 2.44 -6.47
N GLN A 83 13.43 1.40 -5.74
CA GLN A 83 13.41 0.01 -6.21
C GLN A 83 12.07 -0.61 -5.85
N ILE A 84 11.34 -1.09 -6.87
CA ILE A 84 10.07 -1.80 -6.66
C ILE A 84 10.35 -3.29 -6.42
N LEU A 85 9.74 -3.87 -5.37
CA LEU A 85 9.84 -5.28 -4.97
C LEU A 85 8.43 -5.92 -5.05
N PRO A 86 8.09 -6.56 -6.20
CA PRO A 86 6.78 -7.14 -6.46
C PRO A 86 6.59 -8.53 -5.83
N ASN A 87 5.43 -9.16 -6.11
CA ASN A 87 5.12 -10.57 -5.84
C ASN A 87 5.16 -10.99 -4.35
N GLY A 88 5.00 -10.05 -3.42
CA GLY A 88 5.00 -10.37 -1.99
C GLY A 88 6.34 -10.92 -1.46
N GLN A 89 7.46 -10.59 -2.11
CA GLN A 89 8.80 -11.10 -1.74
C GLN A 89 9.18 -10.78 -0.29
N LEU A 90 8.61 -9.73 0.30
CA LEU A 90 8.86 -9.31 1.67
C LEU A 90 7.70 -9.63 2.63
N GLY A 91 6.82 -10.56 2.25
CA GLY A 91 5.69 -10.99 3.05
C GLY A 91 4.38 -10.28 2.71
N SER A 92 3.41 -10.37 3.63
CA SER A 92 2.09 -9.75 3.53
C SER A 92 2.15 -8.22 3.62
N GLU A 93 1.03 -7.54 3.37
CA GLU A 93 0.94 -6.08 3.57
C GLU A 93 1.21 -5.69 5.03
N ALA A 94 0.68 -6.45 5.99
CA ALA A 94 0.91 -6.22 7.42
C ALA A 94 2.40 -6.42 7.81
N ASP A 95 3.08 -7.43 7.24
CA ASP A 95 4.53 -7.62 7.42
C ASP A 95 5.32 -6.43 6.88
N ASN A 96 4.89 -5.88 5.73
CA ASN A 96 5.54 -4.73 5.12
C ASN A 96 5.41 -3.47 5.99
N VAL A 97 4.21 -3.17 6.54
CA VAL A 97 4.03 -2.05 7.47
C VAL A 97 4.86 -2.23 8.74
N SER A 98 4.85 -3.44 9.31
CA SER A 98 5.69 -3.77 10.48
C SER A 98 7.19 -3.58 10.18
N SER A 99 7.63 -3.94 8.98
CA SER A 99 9.01 -3.74 8.52
C SER A 99 9.36 -2.25 8.35
N ILE A 100 8.41 -1.42 7.91
CA ILE A 100 8.56 0.03 7.84
C ILE A 100 8.73 0.62 9.25
N GLN A 101 7.87 0.23 10.19
CA GLN A 101 7.96 0.67 11.59
C GLN A 101 9.31 0.27 12.24
N ALA A 102 9.79 -0.94 11.94
CA ALA A 102 11.10 -1.41 12.39
C ALA A 102 12.29 -0.73 11.67
N GLY A 103 12.05 -0.01 10.56
CA GLY A 103 13.10 0.64 9.75
C GLY A 103 13.87 -0.33 8.84
N ALA A 104 13.30 -1.49 8.53
CA ALA A 104 13.86 -2.49 7.63
C ALA A 104 13.37 -2.33 6.18
N LEU A 105 12.27 -1.62 5.96
CA LEU A 105 11.68 -1.28 4.68
C LEU A 105 11.39 0.23 4.64
N ASP A 106 11.51 0.85 3.48
CA ASP A 106 11.31 2.30 3.33
C ASP A 106 9.88 2.65 2.95
N MET A 107 9.25 1.87 2.06
CA MET A 107 7.96 2.15 1.46
C MET A 107 7.19 0.84 1.17
N ALA A 108 5.87 0.93 1.15
CA ALA A 108 5.01 -0.16 0.69
C ALA A 108 3.75 0.38 0.00
N LYS A 109 3.16 -0.43 -0.90
CA LYS A 109 1.77 -0.33 -1.31
C LYS A 109 0.95 -1.22 -0.38
N VAL A 110 -0.02 -0.64 0.30
CA VAL A 110 -0.85 -1.32 1.30
C VAL A 110 -2.31 -0.93 1.12
N SER A 111 -3.23 -1.89 1.22
CA SER A 111 -4.66 -1.60 1.26
C SER A 111 -5.02 -0.79 2.51
N ALA A 112 -5.91 0.20 2.37
CA ALA A 112 -6.42 0.96 3.52
C ALA A 112 -7.04 0.05 4.60
N SER A 113 -7.61 -1.08 4.19
CA SER A 113 -8.16 -2.09 5.10
C SER A 113 -7.10 -2.71 6.03
N THR A 114 -5.92 -3.02 5.50
CA THR A 114 -4.79 -3.50 6.31
C THR A 114 -4.23 -2.40 7.20
N LEU A 115 -4.22 -1.14 6.75
CA LEU A 115 -3.79 0.01 7.56
C LEU A 115 -4.66 0.21 8.79
N GLY A 116 -5.93 -0.21 8.75
CA GLY A 116 -6.83 -0.20 9.88
C GLY A 116 -6.34 -0.99 11.11
N ASN A 117 -5.46 -1.98 10.93
CA ASN A 117 -4.84 -2.73 12.02
C ASN A 117 -3.73 -1.94 12.73
N PHE A 118 -3.21 -0.87 12.12
CA PHE A 118 -2.16 -0.02 12.67
C PHE A 118 -2.71 1.29 13.22
N ASN A 119 -3.80 1.79 12.62
CA ASN A 119 -4.55 2.94 13.11
C ASN A 119 -6.01 2.82 12.67
N GLU A 120 -6.92 2.78 13.64
CA GLU A 120 -8.35 2.51 13.40
C GLU A 120 -9.06 3.53 12.50
N ALA A 121 -8.53 4.76 12.36
CA ALA A 121 -9.13 5.76 11.49
C ALA A 121 -9.16 5.32 10.01
N TRP A 122 -8.21 4.49 9.56
CA TRP A 122 -8.21 3.93 8.22
C TRP A 122 -9.40 3.00 7.95
N ASN A 123 -10.01 2.44 8.99
CA ASN A 123 -11.20 1.61 8.86
C ASN A 123 -12.38 2.36 8.22
N ALA A 124 -12.42 3.70 8.31
CA ALA A 124 -13.46 4.51 7.68
C ALA A 124 -13.58 4.27 6.17
N LEU A 125 -12.45 3.97 5.48
CA LEU A 125 -12.42 3.69 4.04
C LEU A 125 -12.79 2.24 3.69
N SER A 126 -12.95 1.38 4.68
CA SER A 126 -13.22 -0.07 4.50
C SER A 126 -14.63 -0.47 4.91
N VAL A 127 -15.43 0.48 5.40
CA VAL A 127 -16.83 0.22 5.79
C VAL A 127 -17.64 -0.18 4.57
N PRO A 128 -18.39 -1.29 4.58
CA PRO A 128 -19.22 -1.69 3.46
C PRO A 128 -20.19 -0.58 3.05
N TYR A 129 -20.30 -0.32 1.74
CA TYR A 129 -21.22 0.67 1.14
C TYR A 129 -21.06 2.11 1.64
N VAL A 130 -19.89 2.48 2.19
CA VAL A 130 -19.63 3.85 2.67
C VAL A 130 -19.61 4.89 1.55
N PHE A 131 -19.20 4.48 0.35
CA PHE A 131 -19.21 5.34 -0.84
C PHE A 131 -20.47 5.10 -1.66
N ASN A 132 -21.18 6.16 -2.01
CA ASN A 132 -22.40 6.09 -2.82
C ASN A 132 -22.13 5.57 -4.25
N ASP A 133 -21.00 6.01 -4.81
CA ASP A 133 -20.54 5.69 -6.16
C ASP A 133 -19.04 6.00 -6.32
N LYS A 134 -18.52 5.77 -7.53
CA LYS A 134 -17.14 6.04 -7.89
C LYS A 134 -16.76 7.53 -7.77
N ASP A 135 -17.65 8.43 -8.14
CA ASP A 135 -17.39 9.88 -8.12
C ASP A 135 -17.29 10.37 -6.67
N HIS A 136 -18.16 9.88 -5.78
CA HIS A 136 -18.07 10.15 -4.34
C HIS A 136 -16.74 9.63 -3.77
N TYR A 137 -16.36 8.39 -4.10
CA TYR A 137 -15.09 7.80 -3.69
C TYR A 137 -13.88 8.65 -4.14
N TYR A 138 -13.84 9.04 -5.42
CA TYR A 138 -12.77 9.88 -5.93
C TYR A 138 -12.72 11.25 -5.25
N LYS A 139 -13.87 11.87 -5.01
CA LYS A 139 -13.94 13.14 -4.30
C LYS A 139 -13.40 13.06 -2.88
N VAL A 140 -13.65 11.97 -2.17
CA VAL A 140 -13.10 11.72 -0.82
C VAL A 140 -11.59 11.51 -0.89
N MET A 141 -11.13 10.67 -1.83
CA MET A 141 -9.72 10.30 -1.93
C MET A 141 -8.82 11.40 -2.49
N ASP A 142 -9.36 12.30 -3.33
CA ASP A 142 -8.65 13.49 -3.82
C ASP A 142 -8.82 14.71 -2.88
N GLY A 143 -9.61 14.58 -1.81
CA GLY A 143 -9.98 15.65 -0.90
C GLY A 143 -9.18 15.71 0.40
N GLU A 144 -9.65 16.59 1.29
CA GLU A 144 -9.01 16.84 2.60
C GLU A 144 -9.02 15.61 3.51
N ILE A 145 -10.09 14.78 3.45
CA ILE A 145 -10.23 13.59 4.30
C ILE A 145 -9.07 12.61 4.10
N ALA A 146 -8.71 12.31 2.85
CA ALA A 146 -7.56 11.47 2.54
C ALA A 146 -6.26 12.13 2.99
N GLY A 147 -6.11 13.44 2.80
CA GLY A 147 -4.96 14.21 3.25
C GLY A 147 -4.75 14.15 4.77
N GLU A 148 -5.82 14.18 5.56
CA GLU A 148 -5.76 13.99 7.02
C GLU A 148 -5.35 12.56 7.38
N LEU A 149 -5.96 11.55 6.74
CA LEU A 149 -5.62 10.13 6.95
C LEU A 149 -4.14 9.84 6.64
N TYR A 150 -3.56 10.45 5.60
CA TYR A 150 -2.15 10.23 5.27
C TYR A 150 -1.19 10.60 6.40
N ASN A 151 -1.54 11.57 7.24
CA ASN A 151 -0.68 12.05 8.32
C ASN A 151 -1.03 11.41 9.68
N ILE A 152 -2.18 10.75 9.81
CA ILE A 152 -2.66 10.25 11.10
C ILE A 152 -1.73 9.19 11.71
N THR A 153 -0.97 8.48 10.85
CA THR A 153 -0.03 7.42 11.25
C THR A 153 1.41 7.91 11.38
N GLU A 154 1.66 9.22 11.38
CA GLU A 154 3.01 9.77 11.57
C GLU A 154 3.63 9.29 12.90
N GLY A 155 2.83 9.28 13.96
CA GLY A 155 3.23 8.75 15.29
C GLY A 155 3.46 7.24 15.31
N ASP A 156 2.88 6.50 14.37
CA ASP A 156 3.01 5.06 14.21
C ASP A 156 4.20 4.65 13.33
N GLY A 157 4.98 5.61 12.85
CA GLY A 157 6.24 5.40 12.12
C GLY A 157 6.12 5.42 10.60
N PHE A 158 4.97 5.76 10.03
CA PHE A 158 4.78 5.91 8.59
C PHE A 158 3.73 6.99 8.27
N ILE A 159 3.74 7.47 7.03
CA ILE A 159 2.72 8.36 6.47
C ILE A 159 2.26 7.85 5.10
N GLY A 160 1.04 8.19 4.69
CA GLY A 160 0.57 8.04 3.32
C GLY A 160 1.15 9.12 2.41
N LEU A 161 1.45 8.76 1.16
CA LEU A 161 1.89 9.71 0.13
C LEU A 161 0.78 9.98 -0.88
N THR A 162 0.11 8.92 -1.33
CA THR A 162 -0.95 8.97 -2.33
C THR A 162 -1.74 7.67 -2.31
N TRP A 163 -2.78 7.61 -3.13
CA TRP A 163 -3.65 6.46 -3.28
C TRP A 163 -3.70 5.98 -4.74
N LEU A 164 -4.07 4.73 -4.90
CA LEU A 164 -4.36 4.12 -6.18
C LEU A 164 -5.76 3.50 -6.12
N ASP A 165 -6.58 3.72 -7.17
CA ASP A 165 -7.89 3.07 -7.28
C ASP A 165 -7.70 1.55 -7.34
N SER A 166 -8.52 0.82 -6.63
CA SER A 166 -8.58 -0.63 -6.72
C SER A 166 -10.00 -1.13 -6.96
N GLY A 167 -10.85 -0.31 -7.56
CA GLY A 167 -12.20 -0.66 -8.00
C GLY A 167 -13.17 -1.02 -6.87
N SER A 168 -14.33 -1.51 -7.25
CA SER A 168 -15.30 -2.10 -6.32
C SER A 168 -14.93 -3.55 -6.03
N ARG A 169 -15.12 -3.95 -4.78
CA ARG A 169 -14.92 -5.34 -4.34
C ARG A 169 -16.26 -6.06 -4.32
N SER A 170 -16.23 -7.28 -4.83
CA SER A 170 -17.37 -8.16 -4.93
C SER A 170 -16.99 -9.59 -4.61
N PHE A 171 -17.95 -10.44 -4.29
CA PHE A 171 -17.70 -11.87 -4.08
C PHE A 171 -17.40 -12.59 -5.40
N TYR A 172 -16.41 -13.48 -5.38
CA TYR A 172 -16.16 -14.44 -6.43
C TYR A 172 -15.93 -15.84 -5.83
N THR A 173 -16.46 -16.86 -6.48
CA THR A 173 -16.54 -18.18 -5.89
C THR A 173 -16.23 -19.29 -6.90
N ALA A 174 -15.79 -20.44 -6.39
CA ALA A 174 -15.51 -21.61 -7.20
C ALA A 174 -16.79 -22.30 -7.73
N ASN A 175 -17.87 -22.31 -6.93
CA ASN A 175 -19.02 -23.18 -7.27
C ASN A 175 -20.41 -22.57 -7.01
N THR A 176 -20.53 -21.49 -6.24
CA THR A 176 -21.82 -20.98 -5.76
C THR A 176 -22.03 -19.54 -6.18
N PRO A 177 -23.04 -19.23 -7.02
CA PRO A 177 -23.39 -17.85 -7.31
C PRO A 177 -23.97 -17.17 -6.05
N ILE A 178 -23.57 -15.95 -5.77
CA ILE A 178 -24.04 -15.15 -4.62
C ILE A 178 -24.96 -14.06 -5.14
N ARG A 179 -26.24 -14.07 -4.72
CA ARG A 179 -27.26 -13.07 -5.07
C ARG A 179 -27.83 -12.36 -3.86
N VAL A 180 -27.86 -13.05 -2.72
CA VAL A 180 -28.35 -12.54 -1.44
C VAL A 180 -27.41 -12.97 -0.33
N PRO A 181 -27.38 -12.29 0.84
CA PRO A 181 -26.51 -12.68 1.97
C PRO A 181 -26.66 -14.15 2.38
N ALA A 182 -27.86 -14.72 2.27
CA ALA A 182 -28.14 -16.12 2.62
C ALA A 182 -27.33 -17.13 1.79
N ASP A 183 -26.90 -16.77 0.59
CA ASP A 183 -26.07 -17.63 -0.29
C ASP A 183 -24.64 -17.82 0.25
N LEU A 184 -24.19 -16.94 1.16
CA LEU A 184 -22.88 -17.04 1.83
C LEU A 184 -22.89 -18.06 2.98
N LYS A 185 -24.06 -18.54 3.39
CA LYS A 185 -24.16 -19.43 4.55
C LYS A 185 -23.41 -20.74 4.32
N GLY A 186 -22.45 -21.01 5.22
CA GLY A 186 -21.64 -22.22 5.18
C GLY A 186 -20.43 -22.13 4.25
N LEU A 187 -20.28 -21.05 3.47
CA LEU A 187 -19.12 -20.81 2.64
C LEU A 187 -17.97 -20.21 3.46
N LYS A 188 -16.78 -20.67 3.16
CA LYS A 188 -15.52 -20.10 3.65
C LYS A 188 -15.02 -19.10 2.63
N ILE A 189 -15.14 -17.84 2.95
CA ILE A 189 -14.73 -16.74 2.06
C ILE A 189 -13.43 -16.14 2.57
N ARG A 190 -12.43 -16.09 1.71
CA ARG A 190 -11.20 -15.39 2.04
C ARG A 190 -11.47 -13.89 2.19
N THR A 191 -10.94 -13.32 3.25
CA THR A 191 -10.91 -11.88 3.47
C THR A 191 -9.48 -11.39 3.64
N MET A 192 -9.29 -10.07 3.52
CA MET A 192 -8.06 -9.42 3.94
C MET A 192 -7.90 -9.53 5.46
N ASP A 193 -6.67 -9.33 5.95
CA ASP A 193 -6.40 -9.17 7.38
C ASP A 193 -6.93 -7.81 7.86
N SER A 194 -8.23 -7.80 8.21
CA SER A 194 -8.97 -6.61 8.61
C SER A 194 -10.17 -7.00 9.45
N GLN A 195 -10.32 -6.37 10.61
CA GLN A 195 -11.46 -6.61 11.49
C GLN A 195 -12.80 -6.25 10.82
N ILE A 196 -12.85 -5.14 10.05
CA ILE A 196 -14.06 -4.73 9.31
C ILE A 196 -14.47 -5.79 8.27
N ALA A 197 -13.51 -6.40 7.57
CA ALA A 197 -13.81 -7.46 6.62
C ALA A 197 -14.34 -8.73 7.31
N ILE A 198 -13.81 -9.08 8.48
CA ILE A 198 -14.30 -10.19 9.31
C ILE A 198 -15.72 -9.88 9.81
N ASP A 199 -15.96 -8.68 10.31
CA ASP A 199 -17.26 -8.25 10.81
C ASP A 199 -18.32 -8.22 9.70
N MET A 200 -17.94 -7.80 8.49
CA MET A 200 -18.80 -7.87 7.30
C MET A 200 -19.21 -9.32 7.01
N MET A 201 -18.26 -10.25 6.95
CA MET A 201 -18.58 -11.66 6.70
C MET A 201 -19.48 -12.24 7.77
N ASN A 202 -19.28 -11.90 9.05
CA ASN A 202 -20.14 -12.33 10.15
C ASN A 202 -21.56 -11.75 10.01
N ALA A 203 -21.69 -10.46 9.66
CA ALA A 203 -22.98 -9.80 9.44
C ALA A 203 -23.74 -10.40 8.27
N LEU A 204 -23.05 -10.82 7.19
CA LEU A 204 -23.61 -11.46 6.02
C LEU A 204 -23.90 -12.97 6.21
N GLY A 205 -23.50 -13.55 7.37
CA GLY A 205 -23.74 -14.97 7.69
C GLY A 205 -22.79 -15.95 7.04
N GLY A 206 -21.70 -15.49 6.42
CA GLY A 206 -20.60 -16.30 5.89
C GLY A 206 -19.52 -16.58 6.94
N SER A 207 -18.45 -17.25 6.52
CA SER A 207 -17.28 -17.55 7.37
C SER A 207 -16.03 -16.91 6.78
N ALA A 208 -15.46 -15.93 7.49
CA ALA A 208 -14.20 -15.29 7.09
C ALA A 208 -13.02 -16.25 7.27
N THR A 209 -12.15 -16.29 6.26
CA THR A 209 -10.85 -16.97 6.32
C THR A 209 -9.77 -15.98 5.94
N VAL A 210 -9.04 -15.47 6.93
CA VAL A 210 -7.98 -14.48 6.70
C VAL A 210 -6.76 -15.15 6.07
N MET A 211 -6.32 -14.65 4.92
CA MET A 211 -5.06 -15.07 4.28
C MET A 211 -4.52 -13.99 3.34
N SER A 212 -3.22 -14.04 3.04
CA SER A 212 -2.58 -13.12 2.10
C SER A 212 -3.12 -13.30 0.68
N TYR A 213 -2.92 -12.29 -0.19
CA TYR A 213 -3.36 -12.37 -1.59
C TYR A 213 -2.69 -13.53 -2.34
N SER A 214 -1.41 -13.75 -2.11
CA SER A 214 -0.63 -14.81 -2.77
C SER A 214 -1.08 -16.24 -2.43
N GLU A 215 -1.88 -16.43 -1.37
CA GLU A 215 -2.37 -17.74 -0.94
C GLU A 215 -3.74 -18.10 -1.53
N ILE A 216 -4.47 -17.10 -2.09
CA ILE A 216 -5.87 -17.27 -2.54
C ILE A 216 -5.98 -18.36 -3.61
N TYR A 217 -5.13 -18.31 -4.65
CA TYR A 217 -5.15 -19.31 -5.73
C TYR A 217 -5.08 -20.74 -5.19
N THR A 218 -4.09 -21.00 -4.35
CA THR A 218 -3.89 -22.31 -3.74
C THR A 218 -5.05 -22.70 -2.82
N GLY A 219 -5.56 -21.73 -2.05
CA GLY A 219 -6.71 -21.91 -1.16
C GLY A 219 -7.97 -22.34 -1.93
N LEU A 220 -8.27 -21.70 -3.05
CA LEU A 220 -9.38 -22.05 -3.96
C LEU A 220 -9.15 -23.42 -4.62
N GLN A 221 -7.95 -23.63 -5.18
CA GLN A 221 -7.60 -24.88 -5.87
C GLN A 221 -7.71 -26.10 -4.95
N GLN A 222 -7.33 -25.95 -3.69
CA GLN A 222 -7.38 -27.05 -2.70
C GLN A 222 -8.71 -27.13 -1.95
N GLY A 223 -9.65 -26.22 -2.16
CA GLY A 223 -10.93 -26.18 -1.45
C GLY A 223 -10.80 -25.82 0.05
N VAL A 224 -9.72 -25.15 0.43
CA VAL A 224 -9.56 -24.56 1.78
C VAL A 224 -10.55 -23.40 1.96
N ILE A 225 -10.80 -22.66 0.89
CA ILE A 225 -11.83 -21.62 0.77
C ILE A 225 -12.74 -21.93 -0.41
N ASP A 226 -14.00 -21.50 -0.32
CA ASP A 226 -15.02 -21.66 -1.35
C ASP A 226 -15.09 -20.47 -2.31
N GLY A 227 -14.54 -19.33 -1.87
CA GLY A 227 -14.51 -18.09 -2.61
C GLY A 227 -13.64 -17.04 -1.89
N ALA A 228 -13.62 -15.86 -2.48
CA ALA A 228 -13.00 -14.68 -1.90
C ALA A 228 -13.81 -13.43 -2.29
N GLU A 229 -13.42 -12.29 -1.76
CA GLU A 229 -13.94 -10.99 -2.14
C GLU A 229 -12.81 -10.10 -2.63
N ASN A 230 -12.98 -9.46 -3.75
CA ASN A 230 -12.02 -8.53 -4.33
C ASN A 230 -12.63 -7.78 -5.51
N ASN A 231 -11.88 -6.81 -6.05
CA ASN A 231 -12.18 -6.20 -7.33
C ASN A 231 -12.02 -7.21 -8.47
N ILE A 232 -12.58 -6.86 -9.63
CA ILE A 232 -12.64 -7.75 -10.80
C ILE A 232 -11.27 -8.21 -11.29
N THR A 233 -10.21 -7.42 -11.04
CA THR A 233 -8.85 -7.75 -11.54
C THR A 233 -8.26 -8.99 -10.88
N ALA A 234 -8.82 -9.44 -9.73
CA ALA A 234 -8.45 -10.72 -9.12
C ALA A 234 -8.74 -11.92 -10.05
N LEU A 235 -9.69 -11.78 -10.98
CA LEU A 235 -9.98 -12.83 -11.96
C LEU A 235 -8.84 -13.08 -12.95
N ARG A 236 -7.94 -12.12 -13.13
CA ARG A 236 -6.73 -12.32 -13.90
C ARG A 236 -5.91 -13.51 -13.34
N ASP A 237 -5.82 -13.59 -12.01
CA ASP A 237 -5.00 -14.59 -11.32
C ASP A 237 -5.81 -15.82 -10.88
N HIS A 238 -7.17 -15.73 -10.84
CA HIS A 238 -8.02 -16.74 -10.23
C HIS A 238 -9.12 -17.31 -11.15
N SER A 239 -9.21 -16.91 -12.42
CA SER A 239 -10.30 -17.32 -13.31
C SER A 239 -10.36 -18.83 -13.59
N ASP A 240 -9.24 -19.55 -13.50
CA ASP A 240 -9.19 -21.01 -13.70
C ASP A 240 -9.60 -21.82 -12.46
N VAL A 241 -9.69 -21.20 -11.30
CA VAL A 241 -10.13 -21.80 -10.03
C VAL A 241 -11.44 -21.25 -9.49
N THR A 242 -12.11 -20.35 -10.24
CA THR A 242 -13.40 -19.75 -9.92
C THR A 242 -14.39 -19.89 -11.09
N LYS A 243 -15.69 -19.71 -10.82
CA LYS A 243 -16.75 -19.77 -11.83
C LYS A 243 -17.66 -18.55 -11.82
N TYR A 244 -17.79 -17.88 -10.69
CA TYR A 244 -18.75 -16.80 -10.51
C TYR A 244 -18.07 -15.57 -9.99
N TYR A 245 -18.42 -14.41 -10.53
CA TYR A 245 -18.14 -13.08 -9.99
C TYR A 245 -19.49 -12.38 -9.80
N CYS A 246 -19.81 -11.98 -8.56
CA CYS A 246 -21.17 -11.55 -8.18
C CYS A 246 -21.10 -10.07 -7.79
N TYR A 247 -21.71 -9.19 -8.59
CA TYR A 247 -21.64 -7.73 -8.46
C TYR A 247 -22.45 -7.19 -7.27
N ASP A 248 -22.09 -7.58 -6.04
CA ASP A 248 -22.64 -6.97 -4.83
C ASP A 248 -21.96 -5.65 -4.46
N GLU A 249 -20.76 -5.41 -4.96
CA GLU A 249 -19.98 -4.16 -4.85
C GLU A 249 -19.92 -3.59 -3.41
N HIS A 250 -19.71 -4.46 -2.44
CA HIS A 250 -19.84 -4.17 -1.01
C HIS A 250 -18.85 -3.15 -0.48
N THR A 251 -17.67 -3.00 -1.08
CA THR A 251 -16.67 -2.01 -0.66
C THR A 251 -15.87 -1.47 -1.85
N ARG A 252 -15.29 -0.28 -1.66
CA ARG A 252 -14.30 0.32 -2.55
C ARG A 252 -13.13 0.82 -1.70
N ILE A 253 -12.09 0.00 -1.60
CA ILE A 253 -10.99 0.20 -0.66
C ILE A 253 -9.74 0.65 -1.42
N PRO A 254 -9.20 1.86 -1.17
CA PRO A 254 -8.01 2.31 -1.89
C PRO A 254 -6.77 1.53 -1.48
N ASP A 255 -5.86 1.34 -2.43
CA ASP A 255 -4.47 1.07 -2.13
C ASP A 255 -3.76 2.38 -1.80
N VAL A 256 -2.91 2.38 -0.78
CA VAL A 256 -2.16 3.55 -0.32
C VAL A 256 -0.66 3.28 -0.45
N ILE A 257 0.07 4.23 -1.01
CA ILE A 257 1.54 4.22 -0.97
C ILE A 257 1.96 4.86 0.34
N VAL A 258 2.61 4.09 1.21
CA VAL A 258 3.12 4.58 2.50
C VAL A 258 4.65 4.66 2.49
N ILE A 259 5.18 5.61 3.27
CA ILE A 259 6.62 5.81 3.46
C ILE A 259 6.97 5.93 4.95
N SER A 260 8.10 5.37 5.35
CA SER A 260 8.66 5.51 6.70
C SER A 260 8.85 6.97 7.08
N THR A 261 8.34 7.39 8.25
CA THR A 261 8.58 8.74 8.79
C THR A 261 10.06 8.98 9.04
N LYS A 262 10.83 7.94 9.38
CA LYS A 262 12.28 8.03 9.55
C LYS A 262 13.00 8.44 8.26
N VAL A 263 12.57 7.91 7.12
CA VAL A 263 13.08 8.30 5.80
C VAL A 263 12.57 9.68 5.41
N TRP A 264 11.26 9.88 5.53
CA TRP A 264 10.58 11.13 5.18
C TRP A 264 11.17 12.35 5.86
N ASN A 265 11.46 12.24 7.17
CA ASN A 265 11.99 13.35 7.96
C ASN A 265 13.47 13.70 7.65
N GLN A 266 14.19 12.83 6.92
CA GLN A 266 15.55 13.11 6.45
C GLN A 266 15.56 13.79 5.08
N MET A 267 14.44 13.77 4.34
CA MET A 267 14.34 14.42 3.03
C MET A 267 14.28 15.95 3.19
N SER A 268 14.90 16.65 2.24
CA SER A 268 14.72 18.10 2.08
C SER A 268 13.29 18.44 1.67
N ASP A 269 12.87 19.69 1.87
CA ASP A 269 11.55 20.16 1.41
C ASP A 269 11.40 20.03 -0.11
N SER A 270 12.48 20.24 -0.87
CA SER A 270 12.53 20.01 -2.31
C SER A 270 12.21 18.57 -2.66
N GLN A 271 12.89 17.62 -2.00
CA GLN A 271 12.67 16.19 -2.22
C GLN A 271 11.26 15.74 -1.82
N LYS A 272 10.74 16.23 -0.69
CA LYS A 272 9.35 15.97 -0.27
C LYS A 272 8.33 16.49 -1.28
N ASN A 273 8.56 17.68 -1.84
CA ASN A 273 7.69 18.25 -2.86
C ASN A 273 7.73 17.43 -4.14
N ILE A 274 8.91 16.98 -4.59
CA ILE A 274 9.04 16.08 -5.75
C ILE A 274 8.24 14.80 -5.53
N MET A 275 8.38 14.15 -4.37
CA MET A 275 7.63 12.95 -4.03
C MET A 275 6.12 13.17 -4.09
N LYS A 276 5.61 14.24 -3.48
CA LYS A 276 4.17 14.56 -3.46
C LYS A 276 3.62 14.90 -4.84
N GLU A 277 4.29 15.78 -5.59
CA GLU A 277 3.82 16.21 -6.92
C GLU A 277 3.81 15.04 -7.91
N THR A 278 4.86 14.22 -7.92
CA THR A 278 4.93 13.06 -8.81
C THR A 278 3.94 11.97 -8.41
N ALA A 279 3.70 11.77 -7.11
CA ALA A 279 2.73 10.82 -6.62
C ALA A 279 1.29 11.21 -7.01
N ALA A 280 0.93 12.50 -6.87
CA ALA A 280 -0.38 13.01 -7.31
C ALA A 280 -0.59 12.82 -8.81
N ALA A 281 0.41 13.17 -9.63
CA ALA A 281 0.34 12.97 -11.08
C ALA A 281 0.21 11.48 -11.44
N ALA A 282 0.93 10.60 -10.75
CA ALA A 282 0.84 9.16 -10.95
C ALA A 282 -0.55 8.60 -10.62
N THR A 283 -1.19 9.13 -9.56
CA THR A 283 -2.57 8.76 -9.19
C THR A 283 -3.56 9.16 -10.29
N ASP A 284 -3.44 10.39 -10.84
CA ASP A 284 -4.35 10.85 -11.90
C ASP A 284 -4.20 10.03 -13.20
N GLU A 285 -2.97 9.72 -13.61
CA GLU A 285 -2.72 8.83 -14.74
C GLU A 285 -3.27 7.42 -14.51
N TYR A 286 -3.15 6.94 -13.27
CA TYR A 286 -3.56 5.60 -12.91
C TYR A 286 -5.07 5.39 -13.00
N LYS A 287 -5.90 6.40 -12.73
CA LYS A 287 -7.36 6.30 -12.84
C LYS A 287 -7.82 5.79 -14.22
N THR A 288 -7.18 6.27 -15.29
CA THR A 288 -7.45 5.80 -16.67
C THR A 288 -6.90 4.39 -16.88
N ARG A 289 -5.65 4.16 -16.50
CA ARG A 289 -5.00 2.85 -16.62
C ARG A 289 -5.79 1.76 -15.89
N TRP A 290 -6.33 2.08 -14.72
CA TRP A 290 -7.13 1.15 -13.94
C TRP A 290 -8.43 0.78 -14.63
N ALA A 291 -9.16 1.75 -15.16
CA ALA A 291 -10.40 1.51 -15.90
C ALA A 291 -10.17 0.62 -17.14
N ASP A 292 -9.08 0.85 -17.88
CA ASP A 292 -8.70 0.02 -19.02
C ASP A 292 -8.37 -1.41 -18.56
N PHE A 293 -7.64 -1.56 -17.47
CA PHE A 293 -7.25 -2.85 -16.91
C PHE A 293 -8.45 -3.65 -16.38
N GLU A 294 -9.43 -3.02 -15.72
CA GLU A 294 -10.68 -3.66 -15.32
C GLU A 294 -11.43 -4.24 -16.54
N ASN A 295 -11.52 -3.47 -17.63
CA ASN A 295 -12.18 -3.89 -18.87
C ASN A 295 -11.43 -5.05 -19.56
N GLU A 296 -10.12 -4.99 -19.59
CA GLU A 296 -9.29 -6.08 -20.14
C GLU A 296 -9.50 -7.38 -19.38
N VAL A 297 -9.42 -7.32 -18.04
CA VAL A 297 -9.61 -8.51 -17.20
C VAL A 297 -11.03 -9.05 -17.30
N LYS A 298 -12.06 -8.18 -17.31
CA LYS A 298 -13.45 -8.61 -17.52
C LYS A 298 -13.59 -9.39 -18.80
N THR A 299 -13.09 -8.85 -19.91
CA THR A 299 -13.16 -9.50 -21.23
C THR A 299 -12.46 -10.85 -21.25
N ALA A 300 -11.27 -10.92 -20.65
CA ALA A 300 -10.50 -12.16 -20.54
C ALA A 300 -11.23 -13.20 -19.66
N ALA A 301 -11.81 -12.78 -18.54
CA ALA A 301 -12.56 -13.65 -17.63
C ALA A 301 -13.85 -14.21 -18.29
N GLU A 302 -14.56 -13.41 -19.08
CA GLU A 302 -15.68 -13.88 -19.90
C GLU A 302 -15.22 -14.99 -20.88
N GLY A 303 -14.07 -14.77 -21.54
CA GLY A 303 -13.47 -15.77 -22.43
C GLY A 303 -13.03 -17.05 -21.71
N ASN A 304 -12.67 -16.97 -20.44
CA ASN A 304 -12.31 -18.11 -19.58
C ASN A 304 -13.54 -18.80 -18.95
N GLY A 305 -14.74 -18.34 -19.24
CA GLY A 305 -16.00 -18.99 -18.80
C GLY A 305 -16.47 -18.56 -17.42
N ILE A 306 -16.00 -17.43 -16.90
CA ILE A 306 -16.54 -16.82 -15.68
C ILE A 306 -17.98 -16.36 -15.96
N THR A 307 -18.88 -16.72 -15.06
CA THR A 307 -20.27 -16.21 -15.06
C THR A 307 -20.34 -14.98 -14.17
N PHE A 308 -20.67 -13.85 -14.79
CA PHE A 308 -20.94 -12.61 -14.06
C PHE A 308 -22.39 -12.60 -13.58
N VAL A 309 -22.60 -12.52 -12.27
CA VAL A 309 -23.91 -12.48 -11.62
C VAL A 309 -24.26 -11.01 -11.39
N GLU A 310 -25.21 -10.49 -12.20
CA GLU A 310 -25.61 -9.08 -12.17
C GLU A 310 -26.92 -8.87 -11.38
N ASP A 311 -27.68 -9.94 -11.15
CA ASP A 311 -28.97 -9.94 -10.44
C ASP A 311 -28.79 -10.10 -8.92
N VAL A 312 -27.92 -9.26 -8.33
CA VAL A 312 -27.60 -9.27 -6.89
C VAL A 312 -28.54 -8.29 -6.16
N ASP A 313 -29.10 -8.73 -5.04
CA ASP A 313 -29.90 -7.87 -4.15
C ASP A 313 -28.98 -7.04 -3.22
N THR A 314 -28.38 -6.00 -3.78
CA THR A 314 -27.48 -5.09 -3.05
C THR A 314 -28.13 -4.47 -1.82
N ALA A 315 -29.45 -4.21 -1.86
CA ALA A 315 -30.18 -3.66 -0.72
C ALA A 315 -30.18 -4.62 0.49
N ALA A 316 -30.36 -5.94 0.23
CA ALA A 316 -30.26 -6.93 1.30
C ALA A 316 -28.86 -7.01 1.91
N PHE A 317 -27.80 -6.86 1.12
CA PHE A 317 -26.41 -6.78 1.61
C PHE A 317 -26.19 -5.52 2.45
N GLN A 318 -26.68 -4.36 2.02
CA GLN A 318 -26.61 -3.11 2.77
C GLN A 318 -27.30 -3.21 4.13
N GLU A 319 -28.53 -3.76 4.15
CA GLU A 319 -29.31 -3.97 5.37
C GLU A 319 -28.55 -4.90 6.34
N ALA A 320 -27.98 -6.00 5.86
CA ALA A 320 -27.22 -6.93 6.70
C ALA A 320 -25.97 -6.29 7.32
N CYS A 321 -25.33 -5.33 6.65
CA CYS A 321 -24.17 -4.60 7.14
C CYS A 321 -24.51 -3.47 8.12
N GLN A 322 -25.77 -3.15 8.38
CA GLN A 322 -26.17 -2.03 9.26
C GLN A 322 -25.56 -2.10 10.66
N SER A 323 -25.38 -3.31 11.21
CA SER A 323 -24.77 -3.50 12.53
C SER A 323 -23.33 -3.01 12.62
N ILE A 324 -22.58 -2.98 11.50
CA ILE A 324 -21.21 -2.45 11.44
C ILE A 324 -21.22 -0.95 11.65
N TYR A 325 -22.12 -0.24 10.98
CA TYR A 325 -22.30 1.21 11.17
C TYR A 325 -22.67 1.58 12.60
N ASP A 326 -23.56 0.81 13.21
CA ASP A 326 -24.01 1.06 14.59
C ASP A 326 -22.90 0.79 15.60
N GLY A 327 -22.05 -0.19 15.33
CA GLY A 327 -20.84 -0.49 16.10
C GLY A 327 -19.83 0.66 16.03
N LEU A 328 -19.55 1.18 14.84
CA LEU A 328 -18.60 2.28 14.62
C LEU A 328 -19.08 3.60 15.25
N LYS A 329 -20.37 3.92 15.16
CA LYS A 329 -20.95 5.10 15.83
C LYS A 329 -20.78 5.07 17.35
N THR A 330 -20.77 3.88 17.93
CA THR A 330 -20.63 3.70 19.39
C THR A 330 -19.18 3.69 19.85
N SER A 331 -18.27 3.13 19.04
CA SER A 331 -16.85 2.99 19.40
C SER A 331 -16.02 4.22 19.07
N ASN A 332 -16.39 4.98 18.03
CA ASN A 332 -15.61 6.11 17.55
C ASN A 332 -16.50 7.24 17.02
N ALA A 333 -16.74 8.26 17.87
CA ALA A 333 -17.57 9.40 17.54
C ALA A 333 -17.05 10.26 16.35
N GLU A 334 -15.77 10.15 16.01
CA GLU A 334 -15.16 10.87 14.88
C GLU A 334 -15.44 10.17 13.55
N ILE A 335 -15.35 8.84 13.49
CA ILE A 335 -15.75 8.06 12.31
C ILE A 335 -17.25 8.26 12.04
N GLY A 336 -18.07 8.33 13.08
CA GLY A 336 -19.52 8.60 12.97
C GLY A 336 -19.88 9.95 12.33
N ARG A 337 -18.99 10.95 12.35
CA ARG A 337 -19.20 12.26 11.74
C ARG A 337 -18.91 12.29 10.23
N ALA A 338 -18.08 11.38 9.74
CA ALA A 338 -17.75 11.28 8.31
C ALA A 338 -18.89 10.63 7.48
N HIS A 339 -19.92 10.11 8.15
CA HIS A 339 -21.02 9.33 7.55
C HIS A 339 -22.38 10.04 7.59
N VAL A 340 -22.42 11.36 7.89
CA VAL A 340 -23.66 12.17 7.92
C VAL A 340 -23.74 13.13 6.75
#